data_3c2a42104ede45a1f30f938a2a96d0f7
#
_entry.id   3c2a42104ede45a1f30f938a2a96d0f7
#
_cell.length_a   1.000
_cell.length_b   1.000
_cell.length_c   1.000
_cell.angle_alpha   90.00
_cell.angle_beta   90.00
_cell.angle_gamma   90.00
#
_symmetry.space_group_name_H-M   'P 1'
#
loop_
_entity.id
_entity.type
_entity.pdbx_description
1 polymer ?
#
loop_
_entity_poly.entity_id
_entity_poly.type
_entity_poly.pdbx_seq_one_letter_code
_entity_poly.pdbx_strand_id
1 'polypeptide(L)'
;MVPTWWIVLGPLGQSVTAMCMLAHAALHVVPAPVAGAIHEFAIAYGLVVWVIATAWIGVAALLTLRTARAGMPFAMTWWSFTFPVGTYVTGSSALALTLGRPVFEVAAVTGFAVLVAAWAVVAARTARGIVSGDLLRLPV
;
A
#
# COMPACT_ATOMS: atom_id res chain seq x y z
N MET A 1 10.67 13.79 8.29
CA MET A 1 9.55 13.73 7.34
C MET A 1 8.87 12.35 7.44
N VAL A 2 7.83 12.24 8.30
CA VAL A 2 7.19 10.94 8.60
C VAL A 2 6.36 10.37 7.44
N PRO A 3 5.64 11.18 6.63
CA PRO A 3 4.85 10.61 5.52
C PRO A 3 5.67 9.81 4.51
N THR A 4 6.95 10.12 4.33
CA THR A 4 7.82 9.43 3.35
C THR A 4 8.16 7.98 3.74
N TRP A 5 8.04 7.59 5.01
CA TRP A 5 8.22 6.20 5.42
C TRP A 5 7.17 5.26 4.82
N TRP A 6 6.01 5.79 4.45
CA TRP A 6 4.97 5.01 3.80
C TRP A 6 5.31 4.66 2.35
N ILE A 7 6.16 5.44 1.68
CA ILE A 7 6.53 5.22 0.27
C ILE A 7 7.16 3.83 0.05
N VAL A 8 7.87 3.30 1.05
CA VAL A 8 8.48 1.95 0.99
C VAL A 8 7.46 0.85 0.71
N LEU A 9 6.22 1.01 1.16
CA LEU A 9 5.14 0.06 0.88
C LEU A 9 4.77 0.00 -0.61
N GLY A 10 5.00 1.08 -1.36
CA GLY A 10 4.69 1.16 -2.78
C GLY A 10 5.31 0.01 -3.57
N PRO A 11 6.64 -0.08 -3.66
CA PRO A 11 7.31 -1.18 -4.35
C PRO A 11 6.99 -2.55 -3.77
N LEU A 12 6.87 -2.69 -2.44
CA LEU A 12 6.55 -3.98 -1.81
C LEU A 12 5.18 -4.50 -2.25
N GLY A 13 4.12 -3.71 -2.08
CA GLY A 13 2.77 -4.13 -2.47
C GLY A 13 2.62 -4.33 -3.98
N GLN A 14 3.23 -3.44 -4.78
CA GLN A 14 3.20 -3.54 -6.23
C GLN A 14 3.89 -4.80 -6.74
N SER A 15 5.04 -5.19 -6.17
CA SER A 15 5.75 -6.39 -6.58
C SER A 15 4.98 -7.66 -6.26
N VAL A 16 4.28 -7.73 -5.13
CA VAL A 16 3.39 -8.86 -4.80
C VAL A 16 2.28 -8.98 -5.85
N THR A 17 1.61 -7.86 -6.15
CA THR A 17 0.56 -7.83 -7.19
C THR A 17 1.11 -8.31 -8.52
N ALA A 18 2.26 -7.77 -8.96
CA ALA A 18 2.87 -8.10 -10.25
C ALA A 18 3.23 -9.59 -10.33
N MET A 19 3.82 -10.16 -9.29
CA MET A 19 4.20 -11.57 -9.27
C MET A 19 2.98 -12.49 -9.34
N CYS A 20 1.92 -12.21 -8.59
CA CYS A 20 0.68 -12.99 -8.67
C CYS A 20 0.04 -12.90 -10.06
N MET A 21 0.00 -11.71 -10.68
CA MET A 21 -0.57 -11.50 -12.00
C MET A 21 0.27 -12.18 -13.09
N LEU A 22 1.60 -12.12 -13.01
CA LEU A 22 2.49 -12.82 -13.93
C LEU A 22 2.34 -14.33 -13.83
N ALA A 23 2.23 -14.86 -12.60
CA ALA A 23 2.00 -16.29 -12.39
C ALA A 23 0.67 -16.75 -13.00
N HIS A 24 -0.39 -15.94 -12.84
CA HIS A 24 -1.68 -16.23 -13.47
C HIS A 24 -1.59 -16.20 -15.01
N ALA A 25 -0.94 -15.19 -15.57
CA ALA A 25 -0.74 -15.08 -17.02
C ALA A 25 0.11 -16.24 -17.59
N ALA A 26 1.10 -16.72 -16.83
CA ALA A 26 1.98 -17.82 -17.24
C ALA A 26 1.20 -19.11 -17.54
N LEU A 27 0.07 -19.36 -16.87
CA LEU A 27 -0.78 -20.53 -17.10
C LEU A 27 -1.30 -20.62 -18.55
N HIS A 28 -1.35 -19.50 -19.26
CA HIS A 28 -1.89 -19.40 -20.62
C HIS A 28 -0.81 -19.26 -21.71
N VAL A 29 0.45 -19.02 -21.30
CA VAL A 29 1.52 -18.61 -22.24
C VAL A 29 2.69 -19.59 -22.28
N VAL A 30 2.98 -20.29 -21.18
CA VAL A 30 4.13 -21.19 -21.09
C VAL A 30 3.70 -22.63 -20.78
N PRO A 31 4.57 -23.64 -21.05
CA PRO A 31 4.28 -25.04 -20.73
C PRO A 31 4.00 -25.26 -19.24
N ALA A 32 3.08 -26.19 -18.92
CA ALA A 32 2.60 -26.45 -17.58
C ALA A 32 3.70 -26.60 -16.48
N PRO A 33 4.83 -27.31 -16.70
CA PRO A 33 5.87 -27.41 -15.69
C PRO A 33 6.51 -26.06 -15.34
N VAL A 34 6.68 -25.19 -16.36
CA VAL A 34 7.26 -23.85 -16.18
C VAL A 34 6.24 -22.94 -15.48
N ALA A 35 4.97 -22.99 -15.90
CA ALA A 35 3.91 -22.25 -15.25
C ALA A 35 3.77 -22.62 -13.76
N GLY A 36 3.86 -23.91 -13.42
CA GLY A 36 3.85 -24.39 -12.04
C GLY A 36 5.00 -23.82 -11.21
N ALA A 37 6.23 -23.86 -11.73
CA ALA A 37 7.39 -23.30 -11.05
C ALA A 37 7.26 -21.78 -10.81
N ILE A 38 6.75 -21.04 -11.81
CA ILE A 38 6.48 -19.58 -11.67
C ILE A 38 5.43 -19.35 -10.60
N HIS A 39 4.38 -20.16 -10.55
CA HIS A 39 3.31 -20.04 -9.56
C HIS A 39 3.83 -20.28 -8.13
N GLU A 40 4.59 -21.34 -7.90
CA GLU A 40 5.19 -21.63 -6.59
C GLU A 40 6.14 -20.52 -6.14
N PHE A 41 6.96 -20.02 -7.06
CA PHE A 41 7.85 -18.90 -6.79
C PHE A 41 7.07 -17.63 -6.43
N ALA A 42 6.00 -17.32 -7.17
CA ALA A 42 5.18 -16.15 -6.91
C ALA A 42 4.51 -16.19 -5.53
N ILE A 43 4.05 -17.38 -5.10
CA ILE A 43 3.48 -17.58 -3.77
C ILE A 43 4.55 -17.36 -2.70
N ALA A 44 5.70 -18.04 -2.81
CA ALA A 44 6.77 -17.92 -1.83
C ALA A 44 7.27 -16.47 -1.70
N TYR A 45 7.54 -15.81 -2.83
CA TYR A 45 7.91 -14.40 -2.89
C TYR A 45 6.84 -13.49 -2.29
N GLY A 46 5.59 -13.68 -2.73
CA GLY A 46 4.46 -12.87 -2.30
C GLY A 46 4.23 -12.93 -0.80
N LEU A 47 4.32 -14.12 -0.19
CA LEU A 47 4.17 -14.32 1.25
C LEU A 47 5.27 -13.60 2.03
N VAL A 48 6.53 -13.76 1.63
CA VAL A 48 7.68 -13.14 2.30
C VAL A 48 7.57 -11.62 2.24
N VAL A 49 7.33 -11.07 1.04
CA VAL A 49 7.22 -9.62 0.84
C VAL A 49 5.99 -9.05 1.55
N TRP A 50 4.86 -9.77 1.56
CA TRP A 50 3.66 -9.35 2.25
C TRP A 50 3.86 -9.28 3.78
N VAL A 51 4.56 -10.25 4.38
CA VAL A 51 4.91 -10.22 5.81
C VAL A 51 5.80 -9.01 6.11
N ILE A 52 6.82 -8.75 5.28
CA ILE A 52 7.69 -7.57 5.43
C ILE A 52 6.87 -6.28 5.33
N ALA A 53 5.98 -6.17 4.33
CA ALA A 53 5.11 -5.01 4.14
C ALA A 53 4.18 -4.79 5.34
N THR A 54 3.61 -5.87 5.89
CA THR A 54 2.72 -5.81 7.07
C THR A 54 3.49 -5.34 8.30
N ALA A 55 4.69 -5.86 8.54
CA ALA A 55 5.55 -5.39 9.63
C ALA A 55 5.94 -3.91 9.45
N TRP A 56 6.23 -3.51 8.20
CA TRP A 56 6.56 -2.11 7.88
C TRP A 56 5.39 -1.16 8.12
N ILE A 57 4.15 -1.57 7.83
CA ILE A 57 2.94 -0.79 8.18
C ILE A 57 2.91 -0.50 9.67
N GLY A 58 3.21 -1.50 10.51
CA GLY A 58 3.27 -1.31 11.96
C GLY A 58 4.28 -0.23 12.37
N VAL A 59 5.48 -0.26 11.79
CA VAL A 59 6.53 0.74 12.03
C VAL A 59 6.10 2.13 11.55
N ALA A 60 5.62 2.23 10.31
CA ALA A 60 5.17 3.49 9.72
C ALA A 60 4.00 4.10 10.50
N ALA A 61 3.02 3.29 10.90
CA ALA A 61 1.89 3.71 11.71
C ALA A 61 2.33 4.22 13.09
N LEU A 62 3.23 3.51 13.77
CA LEU A 62 3.76 3.91 15.07
C LEU A 62 4.47 5.26 14.99
N LEU A 63 5.33 5.46 13.99
CA LEU A 63 6.03 6.72 13.76
C LEU A 63 5.05 7.86 13.45
N THR A 64 4.04 7.58 12.63
CA THR A 64 2.99 8.55 12.29
C THR A 64 2.20 8.95 13.53
N LEU A 65 1.77 8.00 14.36
CA LEU A 65 1.02 8.27 15.60
C LEU A 65 1.84 9.10 16.60
N ARG A 66 3.12 8.77 16.78
CA ARG A 66 4.02 9.53 17.65
C ARG A 66 4.15 10.99 17.20
N THR A 67 4.37 11.19 15.89
CA THR A 67 4.53 12.54 15.34
C THR A 67 3.21 13.31 15.29
N ALA A 68 2.10 12.64 15.02
CA ALA A 68 0.77 13.26 15.05
C ALA A 68 0.43 13.80 16.46
N ARG A 69 0.77 13.04 17.51
CA ARG A 69 0.60 13.48 18.91
C ARG A 69 1.49 14.69 19.26
N ALA A 70 2.63 14.83 18.60
CA ALA A 70 3.53 15.98 18.77
C ALA A 70 3.11 17.21 17.91
N GLY A 71 1.98 17.16 17.19
CA GLY A 71 1.48 18.28 16.40
C GLY A 71 2.05 18.32 14.98
N MET A 72 1.85 17.28 14.19
CA MET A 72 2.30 17.23 12.79
C MET A 72 1.49 18.20 11.91
N PRO A 73 2.12 19.25 11.33
CA PRO A 73 1.43 20.17 10.45
C PRO A 73 1.03 19.48 9.13
N PHE A 74 -0.05 19.96 8.51
CA PHE A 74 -0.45 19.49 7.20
C PHE A 74 0.57 19.94 6.14
N ALA A 75 0.95 19.02 5.28
CA ALA A 75 1.79 19.27 4.12
C ALA A 75 1.35 18.37 2.95
N MET A 76 1.65 18.76 1.71
CA MET A 76 1.31 17.97 0.52
C MET A 76 1.91 16.56 0.55
N THR A 77 2.96 16.33 1.33
CA THR A 77 3.55 15.00 1.54
C THR A 77 2.59 14.02 2.23
N TRP A 78 1.47 14.48 2.80
CA TRP A 78 0.44 13.60 3.34
C TRP A 78 -0.21 12.69 2.28
N TRP A 79 -0.15 13.06 1.00
CA TRP A 79 -0.56 12.19 -0.09
C TRP A 79 0.25 10.89 -0.16
N SER A 80 1.43 10.85 0.46
CA SER A 80 2.22 9.62 0.62
C SER A 80 1.56 8.56 1.51
N PHE A 81 0.47 8.87 2.22
CA PHE A 81 -0.33 7.88 2.95
C PHE A 81 -1.28 7.09 2.05
N THR A 82 -1.64 7.60 0.87
CA THR A 82 -2.68 7.01 0.03
C THR A 82 -2.12 5.95 -0.93
N PHE A 83 -1.23 6.33 -1.83
CA PHE A 83 -0.71 5.41 -2.84
C PHE A 83 -0.09 4.12 -2.25
N PRO A 84 0.82 4.18 -1.25
CA PRO A 84 1.44 2.98 -0.72
C PRO A 84 0.48 2.03 0.00
N VAL A 85 -0.52 2.57 0.70
CA VAL A 85 -1.58 1.74 1.29
C VAL A 85 -2.41 1.07 0.19
N GLY A 86 -2.68 1.77 -0.91
CA GLY A 86 -3.35 1.20 -2.08
C GLY A 86 -2.60 0.01 -2.67
N THR A 87 -1.28 0.09 -2.79
CA THR A 87 -0.46 -1.04 -3.29
C THR A 87 -0.45 -2.24 -2.34
N TYR A 88 -0.48 -2.01 -1.03
CA TYR A 88 -0.65 -3.09 -0.07
C TYR A 88 -2.02 -3.76 -0.19
N VAL A 89 -3.08 -2.99 -0.40
CA VAL A 89 -4.43 -3.51 -0.65
C VAL A 89 -4.45 -4.41 -1.88
N THR A 90 -3.90 -3.94 -3.02
CA THR A 90 -3.87 -4.74 -4.25
C THR A 90 -3.01 -6.00 -4.12
N GLY A 91 -1.87 -5.93 -3.43
CA GLY A 91 -1.02 -7.08 -3.14
C GLY A 91 -1.74 -8.11 -2.25
N SER A 92 -2.43 -7.65 -1.20
CA SER A 92 -3.24 -8.52 -0.34
C SER A 92 -4.41 -9.16 -1.11
N SER A 93 -5.09 -8.40 -1.97
CA SER A 93 -6.17 -8.93 -2.83
C SER A 93 -5.65 -9.97 -3.81
N ALA A 94 -4.48 -9.76 -4.42
CA ALA A 94 -3.87 -10.73 -5.31
C ALA A 94 -3.53 -12.04 -4.61
N LEU A 95 -2.98 -11.98 -3.39
CA LEU A 95 -2.73 -13.17 -2.57
C LEU A 95 -4.03 -13.85 -2.12
N ALA A 96 -5.06 -13.09 -1.79
CA ALA A 96 -6.37 -13.64 -1.46
C ALA A 96 -6.96 -14.47 -2.61
N LEU A 97 -6.90 -13.93 -3.83
CA LEU A 97 -7.36 -14.62 -5.05
C LEU A 97 -6.51 -15.86 -5.37
N THR A 98 -5.19 -15.78 -5.12
CA THR A 98 -4.26 -16.89 -5.44
C THR A 98 -4.34 -18.02 -4.42
N LEU A 99 -4.48 -17.71 -3.13
CA LEU A 99 -4.39 -18.67 -2.02
C LEU A 99 -5.75 -19.03 -1.41
N GLY A 100 -6.80 -18.25 -1.67
CA GLY A 100 -8.13 -18.45 -1.07
C GLY A 100 -8.13 -18.37 0.46
N ARG A 101 -7.22 -17.59 1.07
CA ARG A 101 -7.09 -17.51 2.51
C ARG A 101 -7.70 -16.22 3.06
N PRO A 102 -8.63 -16.31 4.03
CA PRO A 102 -9.37 -15.16 4.55
C PRO A 102 -8.49 -14.07 5.20
N VAL A 103 -7.30 -14.42 5.68
CA VAL A 103 -6.36 -13.46 6.26
C VAL A 103 -5.97 -12.35 5.27
N PHE A 104 -5.81 -12.68 3.99
CA PHE A 104 -5.47 -11.70 2.96
C PHE A 104 -6.69 -10.86 2.55
N GLU A 105 -7.89 -11.45 2.56
CA GLU A 105 -9.14 -10.71 2.33
C GLU A 105 -9.37 -9.67 3.44
N VAL A 106 -9.23 -10.09 4.71
CA VAL A 106 -9.35 -9.19 5.86
C VAL A 106 -8.32 -8.07 5.79
N ALA A 107 -7.07 -8.40 5.44
CA ALA A 107 -6.02 -7.39 5.27
C ALA A 107 -6.35 -6.41 4.14
N ALA A 108 -6.86 -6.90 2.99
CA ALA A 108 -7.26 -6.06 1.86
C ALA A 108 -8.43 -5.14 2.22
N VAL A 109 -9.49 -5.66 2.85
CA VAL A 109 -10.67 -4.88 3.23
C VAL A 109 -10.31 -3.84 4.29
N THR A 110 -9.56 -4.24 5.32
CA THR A 110 -9.11 -3.32 6.38
C THR A 110 -8.20 -2.23 5.80
N GLY A 111 -7.24 -2.63 4.96
CA GLY A 111 -6.35 -1.69 4.26
C GLY A 111 -7.14 -0.73 3.37
N PHE A 112 -8.16 -1.20 2.67
CA PHE A 112 -9.01 -0.35 1.84
C PHE A 112 -9.81 0.65 2.67
N ALA A 113 -10.36 0.25 3.80
CA ALA A 113 -11.05 1.18 4.71
C ALA A 113 -10.10 2.27 5.24
N VAL A 114 -8.88 1.90 5.62
CA VAL A 114 -7.83 2.86 6.03
C VAL A 114 -7.45 3.79 4.87
N LEU A 115 -7.32 3.26 3.65
CA LEU A 115 -7.03 4.05 2.45
C LEU A 115 -8.09 5.11 2.21
N VAL A 116 -9.37 4.73 2.24
CA VAL A 116 -10.50 5.66 2.03
C VAL A 116 -10.51 6.75 3.10
N ALA A 117 -10.31 6.38 4.37
CA ALA A 117 -10.24 7.34 5.47
C ALA A 117 -9.07 8.32 5.31
N ALA A 118 -7.87 7.81 5.00
CA ALA A 118 -6.68 8.64 4.76
C ALA A 118 -6.89 9.58 3.56
N TRP A 119 -7.41 9.05 2.46
CA TRP A 119 -7.73 9.83 1.26
C TRP A 119 -8.73 10.95 1.56
N ALA A 120 -9.82 10.66 2.27
CA ALA A 120 -10.83 11.65 2.62
C ALA A 120 -10.25 12.79 3.47
N VAL A 121 -9.41 12.46 4.47
CA VAL A 121 -8.75 13.46 5.32
C VAL A 121 -7.79 14.33 4.50
N VAL A 122 -6.95 13.72 3.67
CA VAL A 122 -5.96 14.46 2.87
C VAL A 122 -6.65 15.32 1.81
N ALA A 123 -7.66 14.78 1.11
CA ALA A 123 -8.44 15.52 0.11
C ALA A 123 -9.16 16.72 0.74
N ALA A 124 -9.82 16.54 1.88
CA ALA A 124 -10.51 17.62 2.58
C ALA A 124 -9.54 18.73 3.05
N ARG A 125 -8.36 18.36 3.57
CA ARG A 125 -7.33 19.32 3.98
C ARG A 125 -6.72 20.06 2.80
N THR A 126 -6.47 19.35 1.69
CA THR A 126 -5.99 19.96 0.45
C THR A 126 -7.00 20.95 -0.10
N ALA A 127 -8.28 20.57 -0.19
CA ALA A 127 -9.34 21.46 -0.67
C ALA A 127 -9.45 22.73 0.20
N ARG A 128 -9.43 22.59 1.52
CA ARG A 128 -9.43 23.74 2.44
C ARG A 128 -8.22 24.65 2.23
N GLY A 129 -7.01 24.08 2.12
CA GLY A 129 -5.79 24.87 1.91
C GLY A 129 -5.74 25.59 0.56
N ILE A 130 -6.41 25.05 -0.47
CA ILE A 130 -6.58 25.75 -1.76
C ILE A 130 -7.56 26.90 -1.62
N VAL A 131 -8.72 26.66 -1.00
CA VAL A 131 -9.76 27.69 -0.82
C VAL A 131 -9.28 28.84 0.07
N SER A 132 -8.52 28.55 1.14
CA SER A 132 -7.92 29.56 2.02
C SER A 132 -6.72 30.29 1.40
N GLY A 133 -6.17 29.76 0.30
CA GLY A 133 -4.96 30.30 -0.33
C GLY A 133 -3.66 29.96 0.39
N ASP A 134 -3.70 29.22 1.49
CA ASP A 134 -2.51 28.91 2.30
C ASP A 134 -1.49 28.04 1.54
N LEU A 135 -1.97 27.13 0.68
CA LEU A 135 -1.11 26.28 -0.16
C LEU A 135 -0.52 27.01 -1.38
N LEU A 136 -1.06 28.21 -1.72
CA LEU A 136 -0.61 29.00 -2.86
C LEU A 136 0.40 30.08 -2.45
N ARG A 137 0.59 30.31 -1.16
CA ARG A 137 1.59 31.25 -0.65
C ARG A 137 2.96 30.59 -0.68
N LEU A 138 3.86 31.12 -1.52
CA LEU A 138 5.26 30.71 -1.47
C LEU A 138 5.84 31.04 -0.09
N PRO A 139 6.60 30.10 0.51
CA PRO A 139 7.38 30.46 1.70
C PRO A 139 8.36 31.58 1.32
N VAL A 140 8.22 32.71 1.99
CA VAL A 140 9.15 33.85 1.90
C VAL A 140 10.37 33.53 2.72
#